data_dc9cacd849f94d314b79c481bd3cd9ba
#
_entry.id   dc9cacd849f94d314b79c481bd3cd9ba
#
_cell.length_a   1.000
_cell.length_b   1.000
_cell.length_c   1.000
_cell.angle_alpha   90.00
_cell.angle_beta   90.00
_cell.angle_gamma   90.00
#
_symmetry.space_group_name_H-M   'P 1'
#
loop_
_entity.id
_entity.type
_entity.pdbx_description
1 polymer ?
#
loop_
_entity_poly.entity_id
_entity_poly.type
_entity_poly.pdbx_seq_one_letter_code
_entity_poly.pdbx_strand_id
1 'polypeptide(L)'
;MSQIPGLRGLRHIALKVRDVAQAKRFYQEVLGMGVVWEPDDKNVYLSSGCDNLAIHEVTDGFAHSAEERQLDHLGFIVESMDRVRELEQEFVDRGVTIVHPFKIHRDGSASFYCADPDGIVIQMLYEPQLSLQTIK
;
A
#
# COMPACT_ATOMS: atom_id res chain seq x y z
N MET A 1 -6.38 -25.94 8.37
CA MET A 1 -6.97 -24.90 7.55
C MET A 1 -7.19 -25.44 6.13
N SER A 2 -8.41 -25.36 5.66
CA SER A 2 -8.68 -25.79 4.29
C SER A 2 -8.35 -24.64 3.33
N GLN A 3 -7.84 -25.01 2.16
CA GLN A 3 -7.50 -24.08 1.09
C GLN A 3 -8.27 -24.49 -0.16
N ILE A 4 -8.61 -23.49 -0.96
CA ILE A 4 -9.18 -23.75 -2.28
C ILE A 4 -8.02 -23.98 -3.24
N PRO A 5 -7.95 -25.18 -3.90
CA PRO A 5 -6.85 -25.43 -4.83
C PRO A 5 -6.80 -24.37 -5.94
N GLY A 6 -5.60 -23.93 -6.26
CA GLY A 6 -5.38 -22.94 -7.32
C GLY A 6 -5.43 -21.48 -6.87
N LEU A 7 -5.84 -21.18 -5.64
CA LEU A 7 -5.75 -19.80 -5.12
C LEU A 7 -4.33 -19.48 -4.70
N ARG A 8 -3.89 -18.27 -4.99
CA ARG A 8 -2.53 -17.78 -4.70
C ARG A 8 -2.52 -16.59 -3.75
N GLY A 9 -3.61 -16.39 -3.02
CA GLY A 9 -3.72 -15.33 -2.03
C GLY A 9 -4.31 -14.04 -2.56
N LEU A 10 -4.50 -13.09 -1.66
CA LEU A 10 -5.03 -11.76 -1.99
C LEU A 10 -3.89 -10.92 -2.54
N ARG A 11 -3.87 -10.70 -3.86
CA ARG A 11 -2.75 -10.01 -4.52
C ARG A 11 -3.20 -8.95 -5.53
N HIS A 12 -4.48 -8.64 -5.58
CA HIS A 12 -5.01 -7.60 -6.46
C HIS A 12 -5.96 -6.71 -5.70
N ILE A 13 -5.79 -5.40 -5.85
CA ILE A 13 -6.70 -4.42 -5.29
C ILE A 13 -6.86 -3.28 -6.30
N ALA A 14 -8.03 -2.66 -6.32
CA ALA A 14 -8.31 -1.53 -7.21
C ALA A 14 -8.75 -0.33 -6.38
N LEU A 15 -8.17 0.82 -6.66
CA LEU A 15 -8.46 2.09 -5.99
C LEU A 15 -9.04 3.09 -6.97
N LYS A 16 -9.99 3.86 -6.49
CA LYS A 16 -10.48 5.06 -7.18
C LYS A 16 -9.71 6.26 -6.68
N VAL A 17 -9.20 7.07 -7.58
CA VAL A 17 -8.39 8.26 -7.23
C VAL A 17 -8.90 9.47 -7.99
N ARG A 18 -8.55 10.66 -7.49
CA ARG A 18 -8.93 11.92 -8.14
C ARG A 18 -8.01 12.28 -9.28
N ASP A 19 -6.75 11.90 -9.20
CA ASP A 19 -5.70 12.23 -10.18
C ASP A 19 -4.78 11.03 -10.31
N VAL A 20 -4.90 10.31 -11.43
CA VAL A 20 -4.13 9.08 -11.63
C VAL A 20 -2.64 9.38 -11.78
N ALA A 21 -2.26 10.50 -12.39
CA ALA A 21 -0.85 10.86 -12.54
C ALA A 21 -0.19 11.10 -11.17
N GLN A 22 -0.88 11.77 -10.28
CA GLN A 22 -0.40 12.02 -8.92
C GLN A 22 -0.29 10.72 -8.12
N ALA A 23 -1.32 9.87 -8.18
CA ALA A 23 -1.29 8.58 -7.48
C ALA A 23 -0.18 7.69 -8.04
N LYS A 24 -0.04 7.62 -9.36
CA LYS A 24 1.02 6.85 -10.01
C LYS A 24 2.40 7.27 -9.52
N ARG A 25 2.67 8.58 -9.47
CA ARG A 25 3.96 9.08 -8.96
C ARG A 25 4.21 8.61 -7.53
N PHE A 26 3.20 8.69 -6.67
CA PHE A 26 3.36 8.26 -5.27
C PHE A 26 3.73 6.77 -5.20
N TYR A 27 2.96 5.91 -5.86
CA TYR A 27 3.20 4.47 -5.77
C TYR A 27 4.49 4.04 -6.45
N GLN A 28 4.92 4.75 -7.50
CA GLN A 28 6.22 4.50 -8.14
C GLN A 28 7.38 5.06 -7.33
N GLU A 29 7.33 6.34 -6.97
CA GLU A 29 8.48 7.04 -6.39
C GLU A 29 8.65 6.77 -4.91
N VAL A 30 7.55 6.67 -4.15
CA VAL A 30 7.61 6.43 -2.71
C VAL A 30 7.64 4.94 -2.40
N LEU A 31 6.76 4.15 -3.03
CA LEU A 31 6.62 2.74 -2.73
C LEU A 31 7.37 1.82 -3.71
N GLY A 32 8.00 2.38 -4.74
CA GLY A 32 8.87 1.62 -5.64
C GLY A 32 8.16 0.66 -6.56
N MET A 33 6.85 0.83 -6.78
CA MET A 33 6.12 -0.07 -7.67
C MET A 33 6.41 0.22 -9.13
N GLY A 34 6.41 -0.82 -9.97
CA GLY A 34 6.59 -0.69 -11.40
C GLY A 34 5.27 -0.71 -12.16
N VAL A 35 5.20 -0.01 -13.28
CA VAL A 35 4.02 -0.05 -14.15
C VAL A 35 4.02 -1.37 -14.90
N VAL A 36 2.91 -2.11 -14.83
CA VAL A 36 2.73 -3.35 -15.60
C VAL A 36 1.78 -3.15 -16.78
N TRP A 37 0.88 -2.18 -16.70
CA TRP A 37 -0.02 -1.86 -17.81
C TRP A 37 -0.60 -0.47 -17.64
N GLU A 38 -0.63 0.30 -18.70
CA GLU A 38 -1.20 1.66 -18.71
C GLU A 38 -1.98 1.84 -20.00
N PRO A 39 -3.27 1.40 -20.01
CA PRO A 39 -4.06 1.42 -21.25
C PRO A 39 -4.41 2.83 -21.73
N ASP A 40 -4.51 3.80 -20.81
CA ASP A 40 -4.85 5.19 -21.11
C ASP A 40 -4.36 6.10 -19.98
N ASP A 41 -4.69 7.39 -20.06
CA ASP A 41 -4.25 8.38 -19.09
C ASP A 41 -5.07 8.42 -17.78
N LYS A 42 -6.08 7.57 -17.67
CA LYS A 42 -6.95 7.51 -16.48
C LYS A 42 -6.89 6.17 -15.76
N ASN A 43 -6.11 5.24 -16.26
CA ASN A 43 -6.01 3.90 -15.69
C ASN A 43 -4.56 3.44 -15.74
N VAL A 44 -4.06 2.93 -14.62
CA VAL A 44 -2.72 2.35 -14.54
C VAL A 44 -2.73 1.16 -13.60
N TYR A 45 -1.90 0.18 -13.91
CA TYR A 45 -1.72 -1.03 -13.11
C TYR A 45 -0.26 -1.12 -12.71
N LEU A 46 -0.01 -1.23 -11.40
CA LEU A 46 1.32 -1.23 -10.82
C LEU A 46 1.55 -2.52 -10.06
N SER A 47 2.81 -2.90 -9.87
CA SER A 47 3.17 -4.11 -9.15
C SER A 47 4.47 -3.94 -8.38
N SER A 48 4.53 -4.59 -7.20
CA SER A 48 5.76 -4.78 -6.43
C SER A 48 6.50 -6.07 -6.83
N GLY A 49 5.95 -6.83 -7.79
CA GLY A 49 6.50 -8.11 -8.23
C GLY A 49 5.65 -9.32 -7.85
N CYS A 50 4.81 -9.20 -6.83
CA CYS A 50 3.97 -10.31 -6.35
C CYS A 50 2.49 -9.91 -6.23
N ASP A 51 2.15 -8.72 -6.64
CA ASP A 51 0.84 -8.12 -6.47
C ASP A 51 0.42 -7.35 -7.73
N ASN A 52 -0.78 -6.77 -7.68
CA ASN A 52 -1.29 -5.93 -8.75
C ASN A 52 -2.20 -4.86 -8.14
N LEU A 53 -1.80 -3.62 -8.27
CA LEU A 53 -2.57 -2.46 -7.81
C LEU A 53 -3.13 -1.73 -9.03
N ALA A 54 -4.45 -1.75 -9.18
CA ALA A 54 -5.13 -1.01 -10.24
C ALA A 54 -5.56 0.35 -9.70
N ILE A 55 -5.29 1.40 -10.46
CA ILE A 55 -5.65 2.77 -10.09
C ILE A 55 -6.50 3.36 -11.21
N HIS A 56 -7.69 3.80 -10.85
CA HIS A 56 -8.67 4.34 -11.79
C HIS A 56 -9.06 5.75 -11.39
N GLU A 57 -8.93 6.70 -12.32
CA GLU A 57 -9.35 8.07 -12.06
C GLU A 57 -10.87 8.18 -12.19
N VAL A 58 -11.50 8.76 -11.18
CA VAL A 58 -12.94 9.00 -11.17
C VAL A 58 -13.20 10.41 -10.65
N THR A 59 -14.35 10.98 -11.04
CA THR A 59 -14.74 12.33 -10.64
C THR A 59 -15.64 12.36 -9.41
N ASP A 60 -16.21 11.20 -9.04
CA ASP A 60 -17.15 11.10 -7.92
C ASP A 60 -16.99 9.73 -7.25
N GLY A 61 -17.85 9.45 -6.26
CA GLY A 61 -17.85 8.16 -5.56
C GLY A 61 -16.86 8.10 -4.42
N PHE A 62 -16.39 9.26 -3.93
CA PHE A 62 -15.48 9.32 -2.79
C PHE A 62 -16.27 9.48 -1.49
N ALA A 63 -15.77 8.84 -0.42
CA ALA A 63 -16.31 9.02 0.91
C ALA A 63 -16.04 10.44 1.41
N HIS A 64 -16.99 11.01 2.17
CA HIS A 64 -16.84 12.35 2.73
C HIS A 64 -15.87 12.40 3.91
N SER A 65 -15.69 11.27 4.62
CA SER A 65 -14.78 11.17 5.75
C SER A 65 -14.11 9.79 5.76
N ALA A 66 -13.05 9.66 6.55
CA ALA A 66 -12.35 8.39 6.72
C ALA A 66 -13.27 7.31 7.31
N GLU A 67 -14.16 7.70 8.22
CA GLU A 67 -15.10 6.77 8.85
C GLU A 67 -16.11 6.17 7.87
N GLU A 68 -16.38 6.86 6.78
CA GLU A 68 -17.31 6.38 5.76
C GLU A 68 -16.68 5.37 4.79
N ARG A 69 -15.37 5.22 4.83
CA ARG A 69 -14.65 4.32 3.93
C ARG A 69 -14.74 2.89 4.45
N GLN A 70 -15.07 1.96 3.58
CA GLN A 70 -15.04 0.53 3.91
C GLN A 70 -13.60 0.03 4.01
N LEU A 71 -12.69 0.57 3.19
CA LEU A 71 -11.28 0.22 3.27
C LEU A 71 -10.65 1.01 4.42
N ASP A 72 -10.22 0.30 5.46
CA ASP A 72 -9.51 0.92 6.59
C ASP A 72 -8.09 1.29 6.18
N HIS A 73 -7.34 0.34 5.69
CA HIS A 73 -5.99 0.54 5.18
C HIS A 73 -5.57 -0.64 4.31
N LEU A 74 -4.48 -0.47 3.58
CA LEU A 74 -3.79 -1.56 2.92
C LEU A 74 -2.35 -1.56 3.38
N GLY A 75 -1.65 -2.69 3.23
CA GLY A 75 -0.31 -2.82 3.78
C GLY A 75 0.70 -3.39 2.82
N PHE A 76 1.94 -2.93 3.01
CA PHE A 76 3.11 -3.48 2.33
C PHE A 76 3.98 -4.17 3.37
N ILE A 77 4.42 -5.38 3.06
CA ILE A 77 5.26 -6.16 3.97
C ILE A 77 6.71 -5.71 3.82
N VAL A 78 7.33 -5.44 4.96
CA VAL A 78 8.71 -4.96 5.06
C VAL A 78 9.56 -6.09 5.65
N GLU A 79 10.78 -6.22 5.18
CA GLU A 79 11.65 -7.37 5.50
C GLU A 79 12.08 -7.46 6.97
N SER A 80 12.17 -6.31 7.67
CA SER A 80 12.65 -6.29 9.04
C SER A 80 12.08 -5.10 9.80
N MET A 81 12.10 -5.20 11.13
CA MET A 81 11.67 -4.11 12.01
C MET A 81 12.58 -2.88 11.84
N ASP A 82 13.88 -3.08 11.71
CA ASP A 82 14.81 -1.97 11.51
C ASP A 82 14.50 -1.23 10.20
N ARG A 83 14.14 -1.97 9.15
CA ARG A 83 13.79 -1.35 7.88
C ARG A 83 12.50 -0.53 7.97
N VAL A 84 11.55 -0.95 8.79
CA VAL A 84 10.33 -0.15 9.04
C VAL A 84 10.72 1.21 9.63
N ARG A 85 11.62 1.24 10.62
CA ARG A 85 12.08 2.50 11.22
C ARG A 85 12.78 3.39 10.20
N GLU A 86 13.66 2.82 9.39
CA GLU A 86 14.36 3.56 8.33
C GLU A 86 13.39 4.16 7.33
N LEU A 87 12.40 3.37 6.90
CA LEU A 87 11.40 3.82 5.92
C LEU A 87 10.56 4.96 6.47
N GLU A 88 10.20 4.93 7.74
CA GLU A 88 9.45 6.03 8.34
C GLU A 88 10.22 7.35 8.18
N GLN A 89 11.50 7.35 8.50
CA GLN A 89 12.32 8.56 8.36
C GLN A 89 12.46 8.99 6.91
N GLU A 90 12.68 8.04 6.00
CA GLU A 90 12.76 8.32 4.56
C GLU A 90 11.47 8.96 4.04
N PHE A 91 10.31 8.47 4.51
CA PHE A 91 9.01 9.00 4.10
C PHE A 91 8.78 10.40 4.64
N VAL A 92 9.17 10.65 5.91
CA VAL A 92 9.13 12.00 6.50
C VAL A 92 9.98 12.96 5.67
N ASP A 93 11.18 12.55 5.30
CA ASP A 93 12.10 13.39 4.52
C ASP A 93 11.56 13.69 3.13
N ARG A 94 10.73 12.81 2.59
CA ARG A 94 10.08 13.01 1.28
C ARG A 94 8.75 13.78 1.36
N GLY A 95 8.35 14.20 2.55
CA GLY A 95 7.10 14.94 2.74
C GLY A 95 5.85 14.07 2.73
N VAL A 96 5.99 12.77 2.92
CA VAL A 96 4.83 11.86 3.02
C VAL A 96 4.16 12.07 4.37
N THR A 97 2.83 12.14 4.37
CA THR A 97 2.06 12.31 5.61
C THR A 97 2.10 11.03 6.42
N ILE A 98 2.59 11.11 7.66
CA ILE A 98 2.56 10.00 8.60
C ILE A 98 1.27 10.07 9.39
N VAL A 99 0.45 9.02 9.30
CA VAL A 99 -0.85 8.94 9.99
C VAL A 99 -0.67 8.43 11.41
N HIS A 100 0.11 7.34 11.57
CA HIS A 100 0.47 6.81 12.88
C HIS A 100 1.97 6.50 12.87
N PRO A 101 2.72 6.98 13.88
CA PRO A 101 4.16 6.74 13.92
C PRO A 101 4.50 5.29 14.23
N PHE A 102 5.78 4.95 14.07
CA PHE A 102 6.30 3.61 14.35
C PHE A 102 5.85 3.11 15.71
N LYS A 103 5.40 1.86 15.74
CA LYS A 103 4.97 1.19 16.96
C LYS A 103 5.27 -0.30 16.85
N ILE A 104 5.72 -0.88 17.95
CA ILE A 104 5.85 -2.33 18.11
C ILE A 104 4.56 -2.84 18.74
N HIS A 105 3.96 -3.85 18.11
CA HIS A 105 2.68 -4.42 18.54
C HIS A 105 2.90 -5.63 19.44
N ARG A 106 1.84 -6.04 20.15
CA ARG A 106 1.91 -7.15 21.12
C ARG A 106 2.30 -8.50 20.49
N ASP A 107 2.01 -8.70 19.22
CA ASP A 107 2.30 -9.94 18.50
C ASP A 107 3.72 -10.00 17.95
N GLY A 108 4.55 -8.99 18.22
CA GLY A 108 5.91 -8.91 17.71
C GLY A 108 6.03 -8.24 16.36
N SER A 109 4.92 -7.84 15.75
CA SER A 109 4.95 -7.03 14.52
C SER A 109 5.30 -5.58 14.84
N ALA A 110 5.69 -4.83 13.81
CA ALA A 110 6.00 -3.42 13.93
C ALA A 110 5.60 -2.70 12.67
N SER A 111 5.09 -1.49 12.80
CA SER A 111 4.61 -0.76 11.63
C SER A 111 4.55 0.74 11.88
N PHE A 112 4.42 1.49 10.80
CA PHE A 112 3.89 2.85 10.80
C PHE A 112 2.85 2.95 9.69
N TYR A 113 2.05 4.00 9.74
CA TYR A 113 1.01 4.25 8.74
C TYR A 113 1.26 5.59 8.09
N CYS A 114 1.12 5.64 6.78
CA CYS A 114 1.19 6.88 6.00
C CYS A 114 -0.07 7.02 5.16
N ALA A 115 -0.20 8.15 4.47
CA ALA A 115 -1.32 8.40 3.58
C ALA A 115 -0.82 8.65 2.17
N ASP A 116 -1.54 8.10 1.19
CA ASP A 116 -1.30 8.43 -0.21
C ASP A 116 -1.93 9.81 -0.54
N PRO A 117 -1.76 10.34 -1.77
CA PRO A 117 -2.30 11.65 -2.12
C PRO A 117 -3.83 11.78 -1.99
N ASP A 118 -4.57 10.68 -2.04
CA ASP A 118 -6.02 10.66 -1.85
C ASP A 118 -6.44 10.40 -0.40
N GLY A 119 -5.48 10.28 0.50
CA GLY A 119 -5.75 9.99 1.91
C GLY A 119 -5.98 8.53 2.21
N ILE A 120 -5.69 7.63 1.27
CA ILE A 120 -5.73 6.19 1.54
C ILE A 120 -4.62 5.85 2.54
N VAL A 121 -5.00 5.18 3.62
CA VAL A 121 -4.05 4.82 4.67
C VAL A 121 -3.28 3.57 4.26
N ILE A 122 -1.95 3.66 4.37
CA ILE A 122 -1.03 2.59 3.99
C ILE A 122 -0.18 2.23 5.20
N GLN A 123 -0.19 0.96 5.56
CA GLN A 123 0.64 0.43 6.64
C GLN A 123 1.93 -0.16 6.06
N MET A 124 3.07 0.27 6.58
CA MET A 124 4.35 -0.34 6.30
C MET A 124 4.63 -1.29 7.45
N LEU A 125 4.59 -2.61 7.19
CA LEU A 125 4.42 -3.62 8.22
C LEU A 125 5.53 -4.67 8.17
N TYR A 126 6.25 -4.81 9.29
CA TYR A 126 7.01 -6.02 9.57
C TYR A 126 6.10 -6.98 10.35
N GLU A 127 5.86 -8.15 9.81
CA GLU A 127 5.09 -9.21 10.47
C GLU A 127 5.93 -10.49 10.36
N PRO A 128 6.39 -11.07 11.50
CA PRO A 128 7.36 -12.18 11.45
C PRO A 128 6.96 -13.35 10.56
N GLN A 129 5.68 -13.69 10.54
CA GLN A 129 5.22 -14.83 9.74
C GLN A 129 5.21 -14.54 8.25
N LEU A 130 4.95 -13.28 7.86
CA LEU A 130 4.90 -12.87 6.45
C LEU A 130 6.25 -12.39 5.95
N SER A 131 6.95 -11.59 6.76
CA SER A 131 8.21 -10.95 6.33
C SER A 131 9.33 -11.96 6.06
N LEU A 132 9.25 -13.13 6.67
CA LEU A 132 10.25 -14.19 6.51
C LEU A 132 9.88 -15.19 5.43
N GLN A 133 8.73 -15.06 4.78
CA GLN A 133 8.31 -15.94 3.70
C GLN A 133 8.98 -15.56 2.38
N THR A 134 9.27 -16.59 1.57
CA THR A 134 9.67 -16.38 0.17
C THR A 134 8.41 -16.37 -0.68
N ILE A 135 8.18 -15.25 -1.36
CA ILE A 135 7.03 -15.10 -2.27
C ILE A 135 7.46 -15.51 -3.68
N LYS A 136 6.68 -16.40 -4.27
CA LYS A 136 6.94 -16.89 -5.63
C LYS A 136 5.87 -16.44 -6.59
#